data_b7a6249cf201bd0c1af001af32e68bd0
#
_entry.id   b7a6249cf201bd0c1af001af32e68bd0
#
_cell.length_a   1.000
_cell.length_b   1.000
_cell.length_c   1.000
_cell.angle_alpha   90.00
_cell.angle_beta   90.00
_cell.angle_gamma   90.00
#
_symmetry.space_group_name_H-M   'P 1'
#
loop_
_entity.id
_entity.type
_entity.pdbx_description
1 polymer ?
#
loop_
_entity_poly.entity_id
_entity_poly.type
_entity_poly.pdbx_seq_one_letter_code
_entity_poly.pdbx_strand_id
1 'polypeptide(L)'
;MAAIAMYTILRGYMVKLVEERNWSRGLSASLIVVGSIIFILIPLTGIGFLAADTISGIEINPERIKSIIGEFATDVKRRTGIELFTPENLSFVPQVGSSLMQSVVSGLSSMVINSIIAVFVLYFMLVNYGNLESTLMELLPFSEENKLILKNETRAIILSNTIGIPVVALTQGVFAYIGYIFLGVNTPLVYAVLVAFTTIIPVVGTSLVWAPIGISALLNGDILRGVLLLAYGLVVIGGSDAILRFILQKKLSNIHPLITFFGVLIGLAMFGFWGIIFGPLLISLLLLLFNMYRHDYIRESKVKLRITSK
;
A
#
# COMPACT_ATOMS: atom_id res chain seq x y z
N MET A 1 -10.25 -7.90 -8.96
CA MET A 1 -9.10 -6.98 -9.00
C MET A 1 -7.80 -7.66 -8.54
N ALA A 2 -7.69 -8.15 -7.29
CA ALA A 2 -6.48 -8.86 -6.81
C ALA A 2 -6.02 -9.97 -7.77
N ALA A 3 -6.94 -10.79 -8.26
CA ALA A 3 -6.66 -11.84 -9.23
C ALA A 3 -6.02 -11.32 -10.52
N ILE A 4 -6.42 -10.14 -11.02
CA ILE A 4 -5.87 -9.54 -12.25
C ILE A 4 -4.39 -9.13 -12.05
N ALA A 5 -4.05 -8.53 -10.88
CA ALA A 5 -2.66 -8.18 -10.59
C ALA A 5 -1.79 -9.44 -10.49
N MET A 6 -2.25 -10.41 -9.70
CA MET A 6 -1.55 -11.69 -9.56
C MET A 6 -1.41 -12.40 -10.90
N TYR A 7 -2.46 -12.41 -11.72
CA TYR A 7 -2.43 -12.97 -13.07
C TYR A 7 -1.35 -12.30 -13.94
N THR A 8 -1.30 -10.98 -13.96
CA THR A 8 -0.34 -10.21 -14.78
C THR A 8 1.12 -10.57 -14.46
N ILE A 9 1.40 -10.83 -13.16
CA ILE A 9 2.74 -11.21 -12.67
C ILE A 9 3.03 -12.67 -12.99
N LEU A 10 2.06 -13.54 -12.71
CA LEU A 10 2.26 -14.99 -12.68
C LEU A 10 2.03 -15.64 -14.05
N ARG A 11 1.40 -14.93 -14.99
CA ARG A 11 1.17 -15.42 -16.37
C ARG A 11 2.45 -15.87 -17.05
N GLY A 12 3.55 -15.13 -16.86
CA GLY A 12 4.83 -15.51 -17.46
C GLY A 12 5.34 -16.88 -16.98
N TYR A 13 5.12 -17.21 -15.71
CA TYR A 13 5.45 -18.53 -15.15
C TYR A 13 4.50 -19.62 -15.68
N MET A 14 3.22 -19.27 -15.85
CA MET A 14 2.23 -20.18 -16.43
C MET A 14 2.61 -20.60 -17.86
N VAL A 15 2.94 -19.61 -18.71
CA VAL A 15 3.40 -19.86 -20.10
C VAL A 15 4.64 -20.74 -20.10
N LYS A 16 5.64 -20.46 -19.26
CA LYS A 16 6.85 -21.28 -19.16
C LYS A 16 6.57 -22.74 -18.76
N LEU A 17 5.69 -22.95 -17.80
CA LEU A 17 5.36 -24.31 -17.36
C LEU A 17 4.60 -25.10 -18.43
N VAL A 18 3.66 -24.44 -19.13
CA VAL A 18 2.83 -25.10 -20.13
C VAL A 18 3.56 -25.26 -21.46
N GLU A 19 4.19 -24.19 -21.98
CA GLU A 19 4.77 -24.18 -23.32
C GLU A 19 6.20 -24.71 -23.37
N GLU A 20 7.03 -24.41 -22.34
CA GLU A 20 8.42 -24.87 -22.32
C GLU A 20 8.59 -26.23 -21.64
N ARG A 21 7.79 -26.53 -20.59
CA ARG A 21 7.89 -27.77 -19.82
C ARG A 21 6.78 -28.80 -20.14
N ASN A 22 5.86 -28.46 -21.03
CA ASN A 22 4.74 -29.33 -21.44
C ASN A 22 3.86 -29.84 -20.28
N TRP A 23 3.72 -29.04 -19.21
CA TRP A 23 2.86 -29.38 -18.10
C TRP A 23 1.39 -29.13 -18.45
N SER A 24 0.48 -29.89 -17.85
CA SER A 24 -0.95 -29.63 -18.03
C SER A 24 -1.33 -28.26 -17.44
N ARG A 25 -2.26 -27.56 -18.08
CA ARG A 25 -2.73 -26.23 -17.64
C ARG A 25 -3.25 -26.23 -16.21
N GLY A 26 -4.00 -27.28 -15.84
CA GLY A 26 -4.54 -27.42 -14.49
C GLY A 26 -3.47 -27.56 -13.42
N LEU A 27 -2.48 -28.45 -13.63
CA LEU A 27 -1.37 -28.66 -12.67
C LEU A 27 -0.51 -27.40 -12.53
N SER A 28 -0.18 -26.75 -13.64
CA SER A 28 0.60 -25.50 -13.63
C SER A 28 -0.11 -24.39 -12.87
N ALA A 29 -1.42 -24.20 -13.12
CA ALA A 29 -2.23 -23.23 -12.43
C ALA A 29 -2.33 -23.54 -10.93
N SER A 30 -2.56 -24.80 -10.55
CA SER A 30 -2.63 -25.22 -9.14
C SER A 30 -1.31 -24.96 -8.41
N LEU A 31 -0.17 -25.29 -9.01
CA LEU A 31 1.14 -25.06 -8.41
C LEU A 31 1.39 -23.55 -8.17
N ILE A 32 1.09 -22.74 -9.18
CA ILE A 32 1.25 -21.28 -9.09
C ILE A 32 0.34 -20.69 -8.01
N VAL A 33 -0.90 -21.15 -7.95
CA VAL A 33 -1.89 -20.71 -6.96
C VAL A 33 -1.47 -21.10 -5.55
N VAL A 34 -1.06 -22.34 -5.32
CA VAL A 34 -0.56 -22.81 -4.01
C VAL A 34 0.69 -22.00 -3.60
N GLY A 35 1.63 -21.80 -4.51
CA GLY A 35 2.80 -20.97 -4.26
C GLY A 35 2.43 -19.54 -3.89
N SER A 36 1.42 -18.97 -4.55
CA SER A 36 0.92 -17.61 -4.25
C SER A 36 0.25 -17.52 -2.88
N ILE A 37 -0.52 -18.54 -2.49
CA ILE A 37 -1.15 -18.62 -1.16
C ILE A 37 -0.05 -18.64 -0.09
N ILE A 38 0.94 -19.49 -0.24
CA ILE A 38 2.06 -19.61 0.70
C ILE A 38 2.81 -18.28 0.80
N PHE A 39 3.12 -17.66 -0.33
CA PHE A 39 3.85 -16.40 -0.39
C PHE A 39 3.09 -15.22 0.25
N ILE A 40 1.75 -15.22 0.20
CA ILE A 40 0.92 -14.18 0.79
C ILE A 40 0.59 -14.48 2.25
N LEU A 41 0.16 -15.71 2.56
CA LEU A 41 -0.33 -16.06 3.88
C LEU A 41 0.77 -16.16 4.94
N ILE A 42 1.95 -16.70 4.59
CA ILE A 42 3.04 -16.85 5.58
C ILE A 42 3.49 -15.50 6.15
N PRO A 43 3.84 -14.49 5.34
CA PRO A 43 4.18 -13.19 5.87
C PRO A 43 3.01 -12.56 6.64
N LEU A 44 1.79 -12.64 6.10
CA LEU A 44 0.62 -12.02 6.70
C LEU A 44 0.30 -12.57 8.09
N THR A 45 0.33 -13.89 8.24
CA THR A 45 0.10 -14.55 9.54
C THR A 45 1.23 -14.26 10.52
N GLY A 46 2.48 -14.32 10.07
CA GLY A 46 3.66 -13.99 10.90
C GLY A 46 3.57 -12.58 11.49
N ILE A 47 3.11 -11.62 10.68
CA ILE A 47 2.96 -10.23 11.13
C ILE A 47 1.74 -10.07 12.00
N GLY A 48 0.65 -10.73 11.69
CA GLY A 48 -0.53 -10.73 12.52
C GLY A 48 -0.18 -11.18 13.95
N PHE A 49 0.63 -12.23 14.08
CA PHE A 49 1.14 -12.70 15.39
C PHE A 49 2.08 -11.68 16.06
N LEU A 50 3.07 -11.15 15.32
CA LEU A 50 4.00 -10.15 15.85
C LEU A 50 3.28 -8.85 16.26
N ALA A 51 2.33 -8.40 15.47
CA ALA A 51 1.54 -7.23 15.79
C ALA A 51 0.68 -7.47 17.03
N ALA A 52 -0.01 -8.61 17.12
CA ALA A 52 -0.84 -8.95 18.25
C ALA A 52 -0.02 -9.05 19.57
N ASP A 53 1.14 -9.68 19.52
CA ASP A 53 2.04 -9.81 20.68
C ASP A 53 2.59 -8.44 21.10
N THR A 54 3.05 -7.64 20.15
CA THR A 54 3.59 -6.30 20.42
C THR A 54 2.52 -5.35 20.95
N ILE A 55 1.30 -5.43 20.42
CA ILE A 55 0.17 -4.58 20.84
C ILE A 55 -0.33 -4.98 22.23
N SER A 56 -0.39 -6.28 22.51
CA SER A 56 -0.79 -6.76 23.85
C SER A 56 0.25 -6.41 24.94
N GLY A 57 1.52 -6.22 24.55
CA GLY A 57 2.58 -5.78 25.45
C GLY A 57 2.64 -4.27 25.70
N ILE A 58 1.95 -3.45 24.87
CA ILE A 58 1.81 -2.02 25.11
C ILE A 58 0.61 -1.78 26.01
N GLU A 59 0.84 -1.67 27.30
CA GLU A 59 -0.17 -1.18 28.25
C GLU A 59 -0.49 0.29 27.91
N ILE A 60 -1.41 0.48 26.96
CA ILE A 60 -1.99 1.79 26.69
C ILE A 60 -2.95 2.08 27.86
N ASN A 61 -2.42 2.64 28.93
CA ASN A 61 -3.26 3.15 30.00
C ASN A 61 -3.82 4.52 29.58
N PRO A 62 -5.13 4.61 29.23
CA PRO A 62 -5.72 5.85 28.73
C PRO A 62 -5.64 7.00 29.74
N GLU A 63 -5.65 6.67 31.05
CA GLU A 63 -5.57 7.66 32.10
C GLU A 63 -4.15 8.24 32.21
N ARG A 64 -3.13 7.40 32.00
CA ARG A 64 -1.73 7.83 32.00
C ARG A 64 -1.43 8.73 30.78
N ILE A 65 -2.02 8.41 29.64
CA ILE A 65 -1.94 9.27 28.45
C ILE A 65 -2.60 10.62 28.72
N LYS A 66 -3.80 10.64 29.31
CA LYS A 66 -4.50 11.86 29.68
C LYS A 66 -3.69 12.72 30.67
N SER A 67 -3.09 12.10 31.71
CA SER A 67 -2.31 12.82 32.69
C SER A 67 -1.09 13.50 32.09
N ILE A 68 -0.36 12.79 31.22
CA ILE A 68 0.88 13.31 30.61
C ILE A 68 0.61 14.36 29.56
N ILE A 69 -0.40 14.17 28.72
CA ILE A 69 -0.80 15.23 27.77
C ILE A 69 -1.33 16.44 28.56
N GLY A 70 -2.03 16.23 29.67
CA GLY A 70 -2.49 17.29 30.55
C GLY A 70 -1.34 18.05 31.23
N GLU A 71 -0.29 17.35 31.71
CA GLU A 71 0.92 17.96 32.25
C GLU A 71 1.68 18.75 31.18
N PHE A 72 1.87 18.17 29.99
CA PHE A 72 2.50 18.85 28.86
C PHE A 72 1.71 20.09 28.43
N ALA A 73 0.38 19.98 28.28
CA ALA A 73 -0.48 21.10 27.94
C ALA A 73 -0.40 22.22 28.98
N THR A 74 -0.33 21.86 30.26
CA THR A 74 -0.19 22.81 31.36
C THR A 74 1.17 23.52 31.35
N ASP A 75 2.25 22.77 31.06
CA ASP A 75 3.60 23.36 30.99
C ASP A 75 3.77 24.27 29.76
N VAL A 76 3.23 23.89 28.62
CA VAL A 76 3.19 24.72 27.41
C VAL A 76 2.35 25.99 27.66
N LYS A 77 1.16 25.89 28.25
CA LYS A 77 0.32 27.03 28.62
C LYS A 77 1.05 27.96 29.56
N ARG A 78 1.80 27.41 30.53
CA ARG A 78 2.59 28.19 31.48
C ARG A 78 3.75 28.94 30.81
N ARG A 79 4.40 28.35 29.78
CA ARG A 79 5.57 28.94 29.10
C ARG A 79 5.22 29.85 27.94
N THR A 80 4.17 29.53 27.18
CA THR A 80 3.83 30.21 25.92
C THR A 80 2.54 31.04 26.00
N GLY A 81 1.71 30.84 27.04
CA GLY A 81 0.38 31.45 27.12
C GLY A 81 -0.66 30.83 26.15
N ILE A 82 -0.26 29.82 25.33
CA ILE A 82 -1.11 29.24 24.29
C ILE A 82 -1.75 27.96 24.85
N GLU A 83 -3.06 27.86 24.74
CA GLU A 83 -3.83 26.68 25.14
C GLU A 83 -3.94 25.72 23.91
N LEU A 84 -2.99 24.79 23.82
CA LEU A 84 -2.89 23.87 22.68
C LEU A 84 -3.90 22.71 22.74
N PHE A 85 -4.30 22.30 23.95
CA PHE A 85 -5.19 21.16 24.15
C PHE A 85 -6.23 21.47 25.24
N THR A 86 -7.49 21.32 24.89
CA THR A 86 -8.59 21.29 25.87
C THR A 86 -8.84 19.87 26.37
N PRO A 87 -9.34 19.67 27.59
CA PRO A 87 -9.68 18.33 28.12
C PRO A 87 -10.61 17.53 27.19
N GLU A 88 -11.46 18.20 26.43
CA GLU A 88 -12.37 17.60 25.45
C GLU A 88 -11.61 16.99 24.26
N ASN A 89 -10.55 17.67 23.78
CA ASN A 89 -9.71 17.16 22.69
C ASN A 89 -8.84 15.97 23.11
N LEU A 90 -8.60 15.79 24.42
CA LEU A 90 -7.83 14.66 24.95
C LEU A 90 -8.62 13.33 24.98
N SER A 91 -9.95 13.40 25.00
CA SER A 91 -10.79 12.20 24.91
C SER A 91 -10.76 11.53 23.53
N PHE A 92 -10.30 12.26 22.51
CA PHE A 92 -10.19 11.76 21.12
C PHE A 92 -9.04 10.75 20.96
N VAL A 93 -7.95 10.88 21.70
CA VAL A 93 -6.75 10.04 21.55
C VAL A 93 -7.00 8.55 21.84
N PRO A 94 -7.65 8.15 22.95
CA PRO A 94 -7.99 6.75 23.19
C PRO A 94 -9.00 6.18 22.18
N GLN A 95 -9.96 7.01 21.73
CA GLN A 95 -10.95 6.60 20.74
C GLN A 95 -10.31 6.34 19.38
N VAL A 96 -9.39 7.21 18.94
CA VAL A 96 -8.64 7.00 17.70
C VAL A 96 -7.75 5.75 17.82
N GLY A 97 -7.06 5.55 18.94
CA GLY A 97 -6.25 4.37 19.17
C GLY A 97 -7.06 3.07 19.09
N SER A 98 -8.20 3.00 19.77
CA SER A 98 -9.07 1.82 19.73
C SER A 98 -9.73 1.59 18.38
N SER A 99 -10.15 2.65 17.68
CA SER A 99 -10.76 2.55 16.35
C SER A 99 -9.75 2.13 15.28
N LEU A 100 -8.50 2.62 15.37
CA LEU A 100 -7.41 2.17 14.51
C LEU A 100 -7.10 0.68 14.73
N MET A 101 -7.05 0.25 15.99
CA MET A 101 -6.83 -1.15 16.37
C MET A 101 -7.93 -2.06 15.79
N GLN A 102 -9.20 -1.71 16.00
CA GLN A 102 -10.33 -2.43 15.42
C GLN A 102 -10.28 -2.45 13.89
N SER A 103 -9.89 -1.34 13.26
CA SER A 103 -9.75 -1.24 11.81
C SER A 103 -8.64 -2.14 11.27
N VAL A 104 -7.52 -2.27 12.00
CA VAL A 104 -6.43 -3.18 11.62
C VAL A 104 -6.90 -4.64 11.73
N VAL A 105 -7.52 -5.03 12.84
CA VAL A 105 -8.00 -6.41 13.04
C VAL A 105 -9.09 -6.80 12.04
N SER A 106 -10.08 -5.93 11.82
CA SER A 106 -11.15 -6.17 10.85
C SER A 106 -10.62 -6.15 9.40
N GLY A 107 -9.64 -5.29 9.12
CA GLY A 107 -8.94 -5.25 7.84
C GLY A 107 -8.21 -6.55 7.51
N LEU A 108 -7.51 -7.14 8.48
CA LEU A 108 -6.82 -8.42 8.32
C LEU A 108 -7.82 -9.56 8.03
N SER A 109 -8.95 -9.61 8.76
CA SER A 109 -9.98 -10.63 8.53
C SER A 109 -10.60 -10.51 7.12
N SER A 110 -10.94 -9.30 6.70
CA SER A 110 -11.45 -9.02 5.35
C SER A 110 -10.43 -9.36 4.26
N MET A 111 -9.15 -9.16 4.55
CA MET A 111 -8.06 -9.49 3.63
C MET A 111 -7.96 -10.98 3.37
N VAL A 112 -8.13 -11.83 4.38
CA VAL A 112 -8.11 -13.28 4.24
C VAL A 112 -9.25 -13.76 3.33
N ILE A 113 -10.48 -13.32 3.60
CA ILE A 113 -11.66 -13.69 2.80
C ILE A 113 -11.50 -13.25 1.35
N ASN A 114 -11.12 -11.99 1.13
CA ASN A 114 -10.92 -11.45 -0.22
C ASN A 114 -9.78 -12.15 -0.97
N SER A 115 -8.76 -12.62 -0.24
CA SER A 115 -7.65 -13.38 -0.84
C SER A 115 -8.10 -14.75 -1.32
N ILE A 116 -8.99 -15.44 -0.60
CA ILE A 116 -9.55 -16.72 -1.03
C ILE A 116 -10.30 -16.56 -2.35
N ILE A 117 -11.16 -15.55 -2.45
CA ILE A 117 -11.90 -15.25 -3.69
C ILE A 117 -10.92 -14.89 -4.83
N ALA A 118 -9.93 -14.06 -4.54
CA ALA A 118 -8.94 -13.66 -5.53
C ALA A 118 -8.13 -14.85 -6.07
N VAL A 119 -7.74 -15.77 -5.20
CA VAL A 119 -7.01 -16.99 -5.55
C VAL A 119 -7.88 -17.92 -6.42
N PHE A 120 -9.15 -18.08 -6.08
CA PHE A 120 -10.09 -18.85 -6.87
C PHE A 120 -10.23 -18.29 -8.30
N VAL A 121 -10.48 -16.99 -8.42
CA VAL A 121 -10.55 -16.30 -9.71
C VAL A 121 -9.23 -16.41 -10.48
N LEU A 122 -8.09 -16.25 -9.80
CA LEU A 122 -6.76 -16.38 -10.38
C LEU A 122 -6.55 -17.77 -11.03
N TYR A 123 -6.98 -18.83 -10.37
CA TYR A 123 -6.89 -20.17 -10.93
C TYR A 123 -7.58 -20.28 -12.30
N PHE A 124 -8.84 -19.83 -12.39
CA PHE A 124 -9.58 -19.85 -13.65
C PHE A 124 -8.99 -18.93 -14.71
N MET A 125 -8.46 -17.78 -14.32
CA MET A 125 -7.76 -16.89 -15.24
C MET A 125 -6.49 -17.53 -15.81
N LEU A 126 -5.70 -18.24 -14.97
CA LEU A 126 -4.49 -18.91 -15.39
C LEU A 126 -4.80 -20.11 -16.31
N VAL A 127 -5.80 -20.92 -15.97
CA VAL A 127 -6.17 -22.07 -16.82
C VAL A 127 -6.63 -21.61 -18.21
N ASN A 128 -7.36 -20.48 -18.29
CA ASN A 128 -7.95 -19.96 -19.52
C ASN A 128 -7.15 -18.77 -20.11
N TYR A 129 -5.86 -18.64 -19.81
CA TYR A 129 -5.07 -17.45 -20.13
C TYR A 129 -5.14 -17.01 -21.60
N GLY A 130 -5.12 -17.94 -22.55
CA GLY A 130 -5.18 -17.65 -23.99
C GLY A 130 -6.51 -17.06 -24.41
N ASN A 131 -7.63 -17.70 -24.04
CA ASN A 131 -8.97 -17.24 -24.43
C ASN A 131 -9.37 -15.94 -23.72
N LEU A 132 -8.96 -15.78 -22.46
CA LEU A 132 -9.26 -14.58 -21.68
C LEU A 132 -8.66 -13.31 -22.32
N GLU A 133 -7.40 -13.40 -22.73
CA GLU A 133 -6.70 -12.25 -23.33
C GLU A 133 -7.29 -11.89 -24.69
N SER A 134 -7.58 -12.86 -25.55
CA SER A 134 -8.19 -12.61 -26.85
C SER A 134 -9.58 -11.98 -26.71
N THR A 135 -10.44 -12.56 -25.88
CA THR A 135 -11.79 -12.04 -25.64
C THR A 135 -11.77 -10.63 -25.07
N LEU A 136 -10.86 -10.35 -24.10
CA LEU A 136 -10.73 -8.99 -23.55
C LEU A 136 -10.28 -7.97 -24.63
N MET A 137 -9.35 -8.37 -25.51
CA MET A 137 -8.90 -7.48 -26.58
C MET A 137 -9.96 -7.26 -27.66
N GLU A 138 -10.78 -8.25 -27.97
CA GLU A 138 -11.89 -8.13 -28.91
C GLU A 138 -13.01 -7.19 -28.42
N LEU A 139 -13.27 -7.22 -27.10
CA LEU A 139 -14.31 -6.36 -26.49
C LEU A 139 -13.93 -4.88 -26.41
N LEU A 140 -12.65 -4.53 -26.55
CA LEU A 140 -12.20 -3.14 -26.48
C LEU A 140 -12.47 -2.40 -27.81
N PRO A 141 -13.24 -1.30 -27.81
CA PRO A 141 -13.57 -0.54 -29.02
C PRO A 141 -12.44 0.43 -29.40
N PHE A 142 -11.19 -0.02 -29.39
CA PHE A 142 -10.02 0.78 -29.72
C PHE A 142 -9.27 0.20 -30.91
N SER A 143 -8.47 1.05 -31.57
CA SER A 143 -7.52 0.59 -32.59
C SER A 143 -6.51 -0.41 -32.03
N GLU A 144 -5.95 -1.28 -32.86
CA GLU A 144 -4.96 -2.28 -32.41
C GLU A 144 -3.72 -1.64 -31.76
N GLU A 145 -3.32 -0.46 -32.24
CA GLU A 145 -2.23 0.32 -31.65
C GLU A 145 -2.58 0.75 -30.22
N ASN A 146 -3.79 1.30 -30.01
CA ASN A 146 -4.27 1.71 -28.69
C ASN A 146 -4.47 0.52 -27.73
N LYS A 147 -4.92 -0.62 -28.23
CA LYS A 147 -5.00 -1.87 -27.43
C LYS A 147 -3.62 -2.30 -26.95
N LEU A 148 -2.59 -2.22 -27.79
CA LEU A 148 -1.22 -2.56 -27.41
C LEU A 148 -0.66 -1.59 -26.35
N ILE A 149 -0.90 -0.30 -26.51
CA ILE A 149 -0.53 0.73 -25.54
C ILE A 149 -1.22 0.44 -24.20
N LEU A 150 -2.53 0.19 -24.21
CA LEU A 150 -3.31 -0.13 -23.00
C LEU A 150 -2.76 -1.36 -22.26
N LYS A 151 -2.45 -2.43 -23.01
CA LYS A 151 -1.85 -3.65 -22.46
C LYS A 151 -0.49 -3.38 -21.80
N ASN A 152 0.38 -2.65 -22.47
CA ASN A 152 1.72 -2.36 -21.98
C ASN A 152 1.70 -1.43 -20.76
N GLU A 153 0.89 -0.36 -20.80
CA GLU A 153 0.74 0.57 -19.69
C GLU A 153 0.13 -0.12 -18.45
N THR A 154 -0.94 -0.91 -18.65
CA THR A 154 -1.55 -1.69 -17.56
C THR A 154 -0.52 -2.63 -16.90
N ARG A 155 0.26 -3.33 -17.73
CA ARG A 155 1.32 -4.20 -17.23
C ARG A 155 2.40 -3.43 -16.48
N ALA A 156 2.84 -2.29 -17.01
CA ALA A 156 3.85 -1.45 -16.37
C ALA A 156 3.38 -0.94 -15.00
N ILE A 157 2.14 -0.48 -14.89
CA ILE A 157 1.55 0.00 -13.63
C ILE A 157 1.48 -1.12 -12.59
N ILE A 158 1.00 -2.30 -12.99
CA ILE A 158 0.89 -3.46 -12.09
C ILE A 158 2.28 -3.89 -11.61
N LEU A 159 3.26 -4.02 -12.51
CA LEU A 159 4.62 -4.41 -12.14
C LEU A 159 5.29 -3.36 -11.26
N SER A 160 5.11 -2.08 -11.55
CA SER A 160 5.64 -0.98 -10.75
C SER A 160 5.15 -1.03 -9.29
N ASN A 161 3.86 -1.23 -9.08
CA ASN A 161 3.29 -1.34 -7.74
C ASN A 161 3.70 -2.64 -7.04
N THR A 162 3.71 -3.76 -7.76
CA THR A 162 4.02 -5.07 -7.19
C THR A 162 5.50 -5.22 -6.81
N ILE A 163 6.41 -4.64 -7.57
CA ILE A 163 7.85 -4.65 -7.25
C ILE A 163 8.19 -3.47 -6.34
N GLY A 164 7.60 -2.31 -6.60
CA GLY A 164 7.88 -1.08 -5.86
C GLY A 164 7.52 -1.19 -4.38
N ILE A 165 6.34 -1.72 -4.05
CA ILE A 165 5.90 -1.85 -2.67
C ILE A 165 6.85 -2.71 -1.82
N PRO A 166 7.23 -3.93 -2.21
CA PRO A 166 8.22 -4.72 -1.46
C PRO A 166 9.59 -4.05 -1.33
N VAL A 167 10.05 -3.37 -2.38
CA VAL A 167 11.36 -2.66 -2.34
C VAL A 167 11.32 -1.52 -1.32
N VAL A 168 10.26 -0.71 -1.32
CA VAL A 168 10.07 0.35 -0.32
C VAL A 168 9.96 -0.27 1.08
N ALA A 169 9.16 -1.33 1.23
CA ALA A 169 8.95 -2.01 2.52
C ALA A 169 10.27 -2.52 3.12
N LEU A 170 11.08 -3.22 2.33
CA LEU A 170 12.39 -3.72 2.78
C LEU A 170 13.33 -2.57 3.16
N THR A 171 13.39 -1.53 2.35
CA THR A 171 14.28 -0.38 2.62
C THR A 171 13.85 0.36 3.88
N GLN A 172 12.56 0.56 4.07
CA GLN A 172 11.99 1.18 5.27
C GLN A 172 12.25 0.35 6.51
N GLY A 173 12.07 -0.97 6.42
CA GLY A 173 12.40 -1.90 7.51
C GLY A 173 13.85 -1.80 7.92
N VAL A 174 14.77 -1.75 6.94
CA VAL A 174 16.22 -1.61 7.21
C VAL A 174 16.53 -0.27 7.88
N PHE A 175 15.98 0.84 7.38
CA PHE A 175 16.20 2.15 8.00
C PHE A 175 15.63 2.20 9.41
N ALA A 176 14.43 1.68 9.63
CA ALA A 176 13.85 1.60 10.95
C ALA A 176 14.69 0.74 11.89
N TYR A 177 15.16 -0.43 11.45
CA TYR A 177 16.01 -1.32 12.24
C TYR A 177 17.30 -0.64 12.70
N ILE A 178 17.99 0.02 11.77
CA ILE A 178 19.22 0.76 12.07
C ILE A 178 18.95 1.84 13.12
N GLY A 179 17.94 2.68 12.91
CA GLY A 179 17.62 3.76 13.84
C GLY A 179 17.18 3.25 15.21
N TYR A 180 16.40 2.18 15.25
CA TYR A 180 15.94 1.60 16.53
C TYR A 180 17.08 0.97 17.34
N ILE A 181 18.09 0.36 16.69
CA ILE A 181 19.28 -0.12 17.41
C ILE A 181 20.02 1.07 18.02
N PHE A 182 20.32 2.11 17.23
CA PHE A 182 21.06 3.27 17.72
C PHE A 182 20.34 4.03 18.82
N LEU A 183 19.01 4.09 18.75
CA LEU A 183 18.17 4.76 19.75
C LEU A 183 17.77 3.83 20.91
N GLY A 184 18.31 2.61 20.96
CA GLY A 184 18.12 1.67 22.07
C GLY A 184 16.68 1.19 22.24
N VAL A 185 15.90 1.08 21.17
CA VAL A 185 14.52 0.55 21.23
C VAL A 185 14.57 -0.94 21.58
N ASN A 186 13.75 -1.35 22.52
CA ASN A 186 13.60 -2.78 22.83
C ASN A 186 13.00 -3.50 21.63
N THR A 187 13.48 -4.73 21.34
CA THR A 187 13.01 -5.54 20.19
C THR A 187 13.02 -4.79 18.85
N PRO A 188 14.14 -4.19 18.42
CA PRO A 188 14.21 -3.31 17.27
C PRO A 188 13.79 -4.01 15.96
N LEU A 189 14.07 -5.32 15.85
CA LEU A 189 13.69 -6.13 14.68
C LEU A 189 12.18 -6.23 14.51
N VAL A 190 11.45 -6.43 15.61
CA VAL A 190 9.98 -6.54 15.58
C VAL A 190 9.37 -5.25 15.07
N TYR A 191 9.77 -4.11 15.62
CA TYR A 191 9.28 -2.81 15.17
C TYR A 191 9.71 -2.46 13.74
N ALA A 192 10.90 -2.87 13.33
CA ALA A 192 11.36 -2.68 11.95
C ALA A 192 10.53 -3.48 10.95
N VAL A 193 10.18 -4.72 11.28
CA VAL A 193 9.25 -5.55 10.50
C VAL A 193 7.87 -4.90 10.44
N LEU A 194 7.36 -4.39 11.55
CA LEU A 194 6.09 -3.64 11.57
C LEU A 194 6.14 -2.39 10.69
N VAL A 195 7.24 -1.62 10.71
CA VAL A 195 7.44 -0.47 9.80
C VAL A 195 7.42 -0.92 8.34
N ALA A 196 8.13 -2.00 8.00
CA ALA A 196 8.13 -2.54 6.63
C ALA A 196 6.72 -2.86 6.14
N PHE A 197 5.88 -3.38 7.03
CA PHE A 197 4.49 -3.70 6.68
C PHE A 197 3.58 -2.49 6.60
N THR A 198 3.63 -1.66 7.61
CA THR A 198 2.77 -0.48 7.66
C THR A 198 3.09 0.53 6.57
N THR A 199 4.33 0.52 6.04
CA THR A 199 4.73 1.36 4.88
C THR A 199 3.92 1.08 3.61
N ILE A 200 3.18 -0.03 3.55
CA ILE A 200 2.23 -0.29 2.46
C ILE A 200 1.23 0.87 2.32
N ILE A 201 0.82 1.46 3.45
CA ILE A 201 -0.02 2.66 3.47
C ILE A 201 0.90 3.90 3.34
N PRO A 202 0.85 4.64 2.22
CA PRO A 202 1.74 5.79 2.03
C PRO A 202 1.55 6.86 3.11
N VAL A 203 2.64 7.50 3.50
CA VAL A 203 2.71 8.65 4.41
C VAL A 203 2.33 8.30 5.85
N VAL A 204 1.18 7.68 6.07
CA VAL A 204 0.66 7.41 7.42
C VAL A 204 1.17 6.08 7.98
N GLY A 205 1.46 5.10 7.12
CA GLY A 205 1.74 3.73 7.56
C GLY A 205 2.90 3.63 8.54
N THR A 206 4.04 4.18 8.19
CA THR A 206 5.23 4.09 9.05
C THR A 206 5.07 4.86 10.38
N SER A 207 4.29 5.95 10.38
CA SER A 207 4.04 6.74 11.59
C SER A 207 3.21 5.99 12.63
N LEU A 208 2.40 5.02 12.21
CA LEU A 208 1.67 4.13 13.12
C LEU A 208 2.60 3.30 14.02
N VAL A 209 3.87 3.17 13.64
CA VAL A 209 4.86 2.41 14.43
C VAL A 209 5.80 3.35 15.16
N TRP A 210 6.50 4.25 14.45
CA TRP A 210 7.53 5.07 15.10
C TRP A 210 6.93 6.15 16.02
N ALA A 211 5.74 6.68 15.73
CA ALA A 211 5.16 7.72 16.57
C ALA A 211 4.76 7.18 17.98
N PRO A 212 4.05 6.04 18.13
CA PRO A 212 3.79 5.46 19.45
C PRO A 212 5.07 5.16 20.24
N ILE A 213 6.12 4.64 19.59
CA ILE A 213 7.39 4.33 20.25
C ILE A 213 8.05 5.61 20.79
N GLY A 214 8.10 6.67 19.96
CA GLY A 214 8.67 7.95 20.37
C GLY A 214 7.86 8.61 21.49
N ILE A 215 6.54 8.61 21.36
CA ILE A 215 5.63 9.12 22.39
C ILE A 215 5.81 8.31 23.69
N SER A 216 5.84 6.98 23.65
CA SER A 216 6.07 6.14 24.83
C SER A 216 7.39 6.48 25.54
N ALA A 217 8.46 6.73 24.82
CA ALA A 217 9.73 7.15 25.40
C ALA A 217 9.61 8.51 26.13
N LEU A 218 8.93 9.50 25.52
CA LEU A 218 8.63 10.78 26.18
C LEU A 218 7.83 10.58 27.47
N LEU A 219 6.82 9.73 27.42
CA LEU A 219 5.93 9.43 28.54
C LEU A 219 6.65 8.75 29.73
N ASN A 220 7.70 7.98 29.41
CA ASN A 220 8.53 7.33 30.43
C ASN A 220 9.64 8.24 31.00
N GLY A 221 9.65 9.52 30.63
CA GLY A 221 10.61 10.51 31.12
C GLY A 221 11.92 10.58 30.34
N ASP A 222 12.10 9.76 29.32
CA ASP A 222 13.29 9.80 28.45
C ASP A 222 13.06 10.78 27.30
N ILE A 223 13.05 12.08 27.65
CA ILE A 223 12.72 13.16 26.71
C ILE A 223 13.65 13.16 25.51
N LEU A 224 14.96 13.03 25.74
CA LEU A 224 15.96 13.06 24.66
C LEU A 224 15.71 11.95 23.65
N ARG A 225 15.55 10.73 24.13
CA ARG A 225 15.29 9.55 23.30
C ARG A 225 13.97 9.66 22.57
N GLY A 226 12.91 10.13 23.22
CA GLY A 226 11.60 10.30 22.59
C GLY A 226 11.64 11.33 21.46
N VAL A 227 12.27 12.49 21.67
CA VAL A 227 12.46 13.52 20.64
C VAL A 227 13.30 12.99 19.47
N LEU A 228 14.40 12.29 19.76
CA LEU A 228 15.25 11.69 18.70
C LEU A 228 14.50 10.63 17.90
N LEU A 229 13.67 9.79 18.52
CA LEU A 229 12.83 8.79 17.84
C LEU A 229 11.81 9.44 16.92
N LEU A 230 11.11 10.48 17.39
CA LEU A 230 10.14 11.22 16.60
C LEU A 230 10.81 11.97 15.43
N ALA A 231 11.95 12.61 15.69
CA ALA A 231 12.72 13.30 14.65
C ALA A 231 13.26 12.31 13.59
N TYR A 232 13.83 11.19 14.02
CA TYR A 232 14.30 10.14 13.13
C TYR A 232 13.16 9.53 12.32
N GLY A 233 12.03 9.24 12.96
CA GLY A 233 10.82 8.72 12.32
C GLY A 233 10.30 9.67 11.24
N LEU A 234 10.21 10.94 11.52
CA LEU A 234 9.70 11.94 10.59
C LEU A 234 10.68 12.21 9.43
N VAL A 235 11.96 12.45 9.74
CA VAL A 235 12.95 12.90 8.75
C VAL A 235 13.54 11.73 7.97
N VAL A 236 13.98 10.67 8.65
CA VAL A 236 14.67 9.56 8.00
C VAL A 236 13.65 8.55 7.45
N ILE A 237 12.76 8.04 8.30
CA ILE A 237 11.80 7.02 7.85
C ILE A 237 10.77 7.67 6.91
N GLY A 238 10.09 8.73 7.32
CA GLY A 238 9.07 9.41 6.52
C GLY A 238 9.63 10.08 5.28
N GLY A 239 10.76 10.80 5.41
CA GLY A 239 11.43 11.44 4.28
C GLY A 239 11.93 10.45 3.23
N SER A 240 12.53 9.34 3.65
CA SER A 240 12.97 8.30 2.72
C SER A 240 11.80 7.58 2.04
N ASP A 241 10.64 7.40 2.70
CA ASP A 241 9.44 6.84 2.07
C ASP A 241 9.02 7.68 0.86
N ALA A 242 8.91 9.00 1.01
CA ALA A 242 8.54 9.91 -0.06
C ALA A 242 9.54 9.87 -1.23
N ILE A 243 10.85 9.89 -0.92
CA ILE A 243 11.92 9.87 -1.93
C ILE A 243 11.93 8.54 -2.69
N LEU A 244 11.88 7.42 -1.99
CA LEU A 244 11.90 6.09 -2.60
C LEU A 244 10.70 5.86 -3.52
N ARG A 245 9.50 6.24 -3.07
CA ARG A 245 8.29 6.16 -3.90
C ARG A 245 8.42 7.01 -5.15
N PHE A 246 8.88 8.24 -5.02
CA PHE A 246 9.09 9.13 -6.16
C PHE A 246 10.10 8.53 -7.18
N ILE A 247 11.24 8.01 -6.72
CA ILE A 247 12.27 7.41 -7.58
C ILE A 247 11.72 6.16 -8.29
N LEU A 248 11.04 5.27 -7.54
CA LEU A 248 10.50 4.03 -8.10
C LEU A 248 9.40 4.31 -9.11
N GLN A 249 8.49 5.24 -8.82
CA GLN A 249 7.45 5.63 -9.76
C GLN A 249 8.01 6.23 -11.05
N LYS A 250 9.00 7.12 -10.93
CA LYS A 250 9.66 7.71 -12.10
C LYS A 250 10.41 6.68 -12.96
N LYS A 251 10.99 5.63 -12.34
CA LYS A 251 11.74 4.59 -13.06
C LYS A 251 10.87 3.48 -13.65
N LEU A 252 9.79 3.13 -12.97
CA LEU A 252 8.99 1.94 -13.30
C LEU A 252 7.69 2.29 -14.04
N SER A 253 7.18 3.50 -13.88
CA SER A 253 5.98 3.97 -14.58
C SER A 253 6.06 5.49 -14.75
N ASN A 254 5.67 5.99 -15.93
CA ASN A 254 5.58 7.44 -16.19
C ASN A 254 4.35 8.09 -15.53
N ILE A 255 3.92 7.57 -14.37
CA ILE A 255 2.72 8.04 -13.67
C ILE A 255 3.11 9.17 -12.72
N HIS A 256 2.30 10.22 -12.70
CA HIS A 256 2.49 11.33 -11.78
C HIS A 256 2.28 10.85 -10.32
N PRO A 257 3.17 11.20 -9.37
CA PRO A 257 3.08 10.77 -7.98
C PRO A 257 1.73 11.06 -7.30
N LEU A 258 1.05 12.14 -7.66
CA LEU A 258 -0.28 12.48 -7.15
C LEU A 258 -1.34 11.45 -7.54
N ILE A 259 -1.24 10.86 -8.73
CA ILE A 259 -2.17 9.81 -9.18
C ILE A 259 -2.03 8.59 -8.29
N THR A 260 -0.79 8.21 -7.95
CA THR A 260 -0.55 7.10 -7.03
C THR A 260 -1.03 7.42 -5.63
N PHE A 261 -0.76 8.62 -5.12
CA PHE A 261 -1.18 9.03 -3.78
C PHE A 261 -2.71 9.02 -3.63
N PHE A 262 -3.43 9.74 -4.50
CA PHE A 262 -4.89 9.75 -4.47
C PHE A 262 -5.48 8.39 -4.83
N GLY A 263 -4.84 7.67 -5.76
CA GLY A 263 -5.25 6.32 -6.14
C GLY A 263 -5.22 5.38 -4.96
N VAL A 264 -4.16 5.40 -4.15
CA VAL A 264 -4.06 4.57 -2.94
C VAL A 264 -5.12 4.95 -1.92
N LEU A 265 -5.34 6.24 -1.67
CA LEU A 265 -6.35 6.69 -0.69
C LEU A 265 -7.76 6.28 -1.10
N ILE A 266 -8.15 6.54 -2.34
CA ILE A 266 -9.48 6.18 -2.88
C ILE A 266 -9.60 4.67 -2.97
N GLY A 267 -8.55 3.99 -3.45
CA GLY A 267 -8.53 2.55 -3.58
C GLY A 267 -8.67 1.84 -2.24
N LEU A 268 -7.97 2.30 -1.21
CA LEU A 268 -8.05 1.76 0.15
C LEU A 268 -9.49 1.89 0.70
N ALA A 269 -10.13 3.03 0.50
CA ALA A 269 -11.51 3.26 0.94
C ALA A 269 -12.52 2.37 0.21
N MET A 270 -12.33 2.13 -1.10
CA MET A 270 -13.27 1.36 -1.93
C MET A 270 -13.05 -0.16 -1.90
N PHE A 271 -11.79 -0.60 -1.86
CA PHE A 271 -11.40 -2.00 -2.07
C PHE A 271 -10.56 -2.57 -0.91
N GLY A 272 -10.43 -1.83 0.19
CA GLY A 272 -9.59 -2.21 1.32
C GLY A 272 -8.12 -2.36 0.92
N PHE A 273 -7.41 -3.30 1.55
CA PHE A 273 -5.99 -3.54 1.32
C PHE A 273 -5.59 -3.65 -0.17
N TRP A 274 -6.38 -4.38 -0.95
CA TRP A 274 -6.13 -4.53 -2.39
C TRP A 274 -6.26 -3.22 -3.17
N GLY A 275 -6.98 -2.25 -2.64
CA GLY A 275 -7.11 -0.92 -3.23
C GLY A 275 -5.80 -0.15 -3.32
N ILE A 276 -4.79 -0.51 -2.52
CA ILE A 276 -3.45 0.10 -2.58
C ILE A 276 -2.80 -0.14 -3.95
N ILE A 277 -2.99 -1.32 -4.51
CA ILE A 277 -2.46 -1.67 -5.83
C ILE A 277 -3.39 -1.17 -6.93
N PHE A 278 -4.71 -1.36 -6.74
CA PHE A 278 -5.70 -1.09 -7.80
C PHE A 278 -6.17 0.35 -7.88
N GLY A 279 -6.09 1.10 -6.79
CA GLY A 279 -6.48 2.50 -6.81
C GLY A 279 -5.68 3.31 -7.83
N PRO A 280 -4.34 3.31 -7.77
CA PRO A 280 -3.50 3.94 -8.79
C PRO A 280 -3.74 3.39 -10.20
N LEU A 281 -3.93 2.07 -10.33
CA LEU A 281 -4.22 1.43 -11.60
C LEU A 281 -5.52 1.95 -12.21
N LEU A 282 -6.60 2.00 -11.43
CA LEU A 282 -7.90 2.46 -11.92
C LEU A 282 -7.87 3.92 -12.37
N ILE A 283 -7.25 4.80 -11.59
CA ILE A 283 -7.13 6.22 -11.96
C ILE A 283 -6.27 6.37 -13.22
N SER A 284 -5.14 5.67 -13.29
CA SER A 284 -4.27 5.71 -14.46
C SER A 284 -4.94 5.16 -15.70
N LEU A 285 -5.67 4.04 -15.59
CA LEU A 285 -6.44 3.48 -16.70
C LEU A 285 -7.56 4.43 -17.15
N LEU A 286 -8.27 5.03 -16.21
CA LEU A 286 -9.32 6.00 -16.53
C LEU A 286 -8.76 7.20 -17.28
N LEU A 287 -7.63 7.74 -16.87
CA LEU A 287 -6.96 8.85 -17.56
C LEU A 287 -6.44 8.41 -18.95
N LEU A 288 -5.89 7.21 -19.04
CA LEU A 288 -5.42 6.66 -20.33
C LEU A 288 -6.58 6.47 -21.30
N LEU A 289 -7.66 5.84 -20.87
CA LEU A 289 -8.87 5.65 -21.69
C LEU A 289 -9.50 6.98 -22.11
N PHE A 290 -9.55 7.95 -21.20
CA PHE A 290 -10.03 9.30 -21.50
C PHE A 290 -9.16 10.00 -22.56
N ASN A 291 -7.84 9.88 -22.45
CA ASN A 291 -6.93 10.44 -23.44
C ASN A 291 -7.06 9.77 -24.82
N MET A 292 -7.21 8.43 -24.85
CA MET A 292 -7.45 7.67 -26.08
C MET A 292 -8.76 8.08 -26.72
N TYR A 293 -9.84 8.13 -25.93
CA TYR A 293 -11.14 8.58 -26.42
C TYR A 293 -11.08 10.02 -27.00
N ARG A 294 -10.41 10.93 -26.28
CA ARG A 294 -10.22 12.30 -26.76
C ARG A 294 -9.43 12.37 -28.06
N HIS A 295 -8.42 11.53 -28.19
CA HIS A 295 -7.59 11.49 -29.42
C HIS A 295 -8.36 10.90 -30.59
N ASP A 296 -9.00 9.76 -30.42
CA ASP A 296 -9.62 9.01 -31.51
C ASP A 296 -10.95 9.66 -31.95
N TYR A 297 -11.76 10.17 -31.02
CA TYR A 297 -13.10 10.64 -31.35
C TYR A 297 -13.25 12.17 -31.40
N ILE A 298 -12.56 12.93 -30.56
CA ILE A 298 -12.73 14.39 -30.51
C ILE A 298 -11.84 15.08 -31.52
N ARG A 299 -10.65 14.58 -31.79
CA ARG A 299 -9.70 15.19 -32.70
C ARG A 299 -10.07 14.90 -34.15
N GLU A 300 -10.50 13.69 -34.49
CA GLU A 300 -11.01 13.34 -35.81
C GLU A 300 -12.29 14.09 -36.18
N SER A 301 -13.23 14.27 -35.24
CA SER A 301 -14.45 15.03 -35.52
C SER A 301 -14.17 16.50 -35.85
N LYS A 302 -13.17 17.12 -35.20
CA LYS A 302 -12.75 18.50 -35.53
C LYS A 302 -12.08 18.61 -36.88
N VAL A 303 -11.38 17.60 -37.33
CA VAL A 303 -10.78 17.57 -38.69
C VAL A 303 -11.87 17.40 -39.75
N LYS A 304 -12.82 16.49 -39.54
CA LYS A 304 -13.96 16.30 -40.44
C LYS A 304 -14.82 17.57 -40.60
N LEU A 305 -15.12 18.26 -39.51
CA LEU A 305 -15.90 19.50 -39.52
C LEU A 305 -15.17 20.64 -40.27
N ARG A 306 -13.84 20.69 -40.23
CA ARG A 306 -13.05 21.65 -41.01
C ARG A 306 -12.99 21.37 -42.52
N ILE A 307 -13.12 20.12 -42.93
CA ILE A 307 -13.11 19.71 -44.35
C ILE A 307 -14.48 19.95 -44.98
N THR A 308 -15.56 19.81 -44.24
CA THR A 308 -16.95 20.04 -44.73
C THR A 308 -17.37 21.48 -44.67
N SER A 309 -16.59 22.40 -44.09
CA SER A 309 -16.87 23.84 -44.02
C SER A 309 -16.08 24.66 -45.07
N LYS A 310 -15.42 24.02 -46.04
CA LYS A 310 -14.82 24.60 -47.24
C LYS A 310 -15.59 24.11 -48.48
#